data_b16d0e19adddd83786e7ddfa320da910
#
_entry.id   b16d0e19adddd83786e7ddfa320da910
#
_cell.length_a   1.000
_cell.length_b   1.000
_cell.length_c   1.000
_cell.angle_alpha   90.00
_cell.angle_beta   90.00
_cell.angle_gamma   90.00
#
_symmetry.space_group_name_H-M   'P 1'
#
loop_
_entity.id
_entity.type
_entity.pdbx_description
1 polymer ?
#
loop_
_entity_poly.entity_id
_entity_poly.type
_entity_poly.pdbx_seq_one_letter_code
_entity_poly.pdbx_strand_id
1 'polypeptide(L)'
;MEKITSFTIDHIKLQPGLYVSRKDRVGSETITTFDLRLTKPNGEPVMNTAEMHTMEHLAATYLRNEPSWKDQVIYFGPMGCRTGFYLLIAGDLESKDVLDLVRDCFRFIRDYRGDIPGASAKDCGNYLDMNLKMANYWGRRYVCLLENIDDTRLNYPG
;
A
#
# COMPACT_ATOMS: atom_id res chain seq x y z
N MET A 1 7.11 6.99 -27.85
CA MET A 1 6.16 6.57 -26.81
C MET A 1 6.45 7.42 -25.59
N GLU A 2 5.42 8.09 -25.04
CA GLU A 2 5.59 8.95 -23.86
C GLU A 2 5.75 8.12 -22.60
N LYS A 3 6.50 8.66 -21.62
CA LYS A 3 6.65 8.00 -20.31
C LYS A 3 5.34 8.09 -19.53
N ILE A 4 4.93 7.00 -18.93
CA ILE A 4 3.80 6.98 -17.98
C ILE A 4 4.22 7.64 -16.66
N THR A 5 3.25 8.13 -15.89
CA THR A 5 3.48 8.88 -14.64
C THR A 5 4.42 8.15 -13.68
N SER A 6 4.26 6.82 -13.53
CA SER A 6 5.12 6.01 -12.63
C SER A 6 6.60 6.03 -13.00
N PHE A 7 6.94 6.31 -14.26
CA PHE A 7 8.33 6.36 -14.72
C PHE A 7 8.93 7.77 -14.71
N THR A 8 8.15 8.78 -14.30
CA THR A 8 8.64 10.16 -14.17
C THR A 8 9.17 10.47 -12.78
N ILE A 9 8.91 9.61 -11.81
CA ILE A 9 9.39 9.77 -10.43
C ILE A 9 10.86 9.40 -10.36
N ASP A 10 11.67 10.22 -9.71
CA ASP A 10 13.09 9.95 -9.48
C ASP A 10 13.27 8.87 -8.41
N HIS A 11 13.37 7.61 -8.84
CA HIS A 11 13.54 6.45 -7.95
C HIS A 11 14.90 6.41 -7.24
N ILE A 12 15.88 7.20 -7.66
CA ILE A 12 17.17 7.31 -6.97
C ILE A 12 16.99 8.11 -5.67
N LYS A 13 16.18 9.16 -5.72
CA LYS A 13 15.90 10.03 -4.57
C LYS A 13 14.76 9.52 -3.70
N LEU A 14 13.88 8.69 -4.25
CA LEU A 14 12.67 8.23 -3.57
C LEU A 14 13.01 7.43 -2.32
N GLN A 15 12.39 7.80 -1.20
CA GLN A 15 12.51 7.14 0.09
C GLN A 15 11.21 6.40 0.44
N PRO A 16 11.24 5.44 1.39
CA PRO A 16 10.01 4.90 1.96
C PRO A 16 9.12 6.02 2.50
N GLY A 17 7.83 5.92 2.26
CA GLY A 17 6.87 6.97 2.63
C GLY A 17 5.45 6.66 2.15
N LEU A 18 4.62 7.68 2.17
CA LEU A 18 3.24 7.66 1.69
C LEU A 18 3.01 8.86 0.78
N TYR A 19 2.81 8.59 -0.50
CA TYR A 19 2.78 9.64 -1.52
C TYR A 19 1.49 9.61 -2.34
N VAL A 20 1.06 10.76 -2.84
CA VAL A 20 0.10 10.82 -3.95
C VAL A 20 0.88 10.50 -5.23
N SER A 21 0.57 9.37 -5.85
CA SER A 21 1.19 8.98 -7.12
C SER A 21 0.62 9.76 -8.28
N ARG A 22 -0.72 9.78 -8.38
CA ARG A 22 -1.44 10.54 -9.39
C ARG A 22 -2.91 10.71 -9.01
N LYS A 23 -3.57 11.66 -9.69
CA LYS A 23 -5.01 11.87 -9.62
C LYS A 23 -5.59 11.75 -11.02
N ASP A 24 -6.60 10.91 -11.17
CA ASP A 24 -7.29 10.68 -12.43
C ASP A 24 -8.74 11.18 -12.35
N ARG A 25 -9.20 11.85 -13.38
CA ARG A 25 -10.63 12.22 -13.50
C ARG A 25 -11.35 11.19 -14.36
N VAL A 26 -12.46 10.68 -13.82
CA VAL A 26 -13.36 9.77 -14.52
C VAL A 26 -14.76 10.36 -14.44
N GLY A 27 -15.22 10.98 -15.52
CA GLY A 27 -16.45 11.77 -15.49
C GLY A 27 -16.30 13.00 -14.56
N SER A 28 -17.21 13.13 -13.58
CA SER A 28 -17.16 14.17 -12.56
C SER A 28 -16.34 13.81 -11.33
N GLU A 29 -15.91 12.55 -11.24
CA GLU A 29 -15.21 12.01 -10.07
C GLU A 29 -13.69 12.07 -10.23
N THR A 30 -13.00 12.19 -9.10
CA THR A 30 -11.54 12.06 -9.01
C THR A 30 -11.18 10.77 -8.32
N ILE A 31 -10.17 10.07 -8.82
CA ILE A 31 -9.58 8.90 -8.19
C ILE A 31 -8.13 9.25 -7.84
N THR A 32 -7.79 9.15 -6.57
CA THR A 32 -6.42 9.34 -6.10
C THR A 32 -5.72 7.99 -5.91
N THR A 33 -4.58 7.84 -6.55
CA THR A 33 -3.69 6.69 -6.38
C THR A 33 -2.58 7.05 -5.42
N PHE A 34 -2.49 6.32 -4.31
CA PHE A 34 -1.41 6.47 -3.32
C PHE A 34 -0.32 5.43 -3.53
N ASP A 35 0.91 5.88 -3.39
CA ASP A 35 2.13 5.07 -3.38
C ASP A 35 2.53 4.81 -1.92
N LEU A 36 2.31 3.58 -1.48
CA LEU A 36 2.72 3.11 -0.16
C LEU A 36 4.09 2.45 -0.29
N ARG A 37 5.14 3.28 -0.18
CA ARG A 37 6.51 2.82 -0.39
C ARG A 37 7.12 2.31 0.90
N LEU A 38 7.34 0.99 0.98
CA LEU A 38 7.86 0.34 2.18
C LEU A 38 9.37 0.22 2.20
N THR A 39 10.00 0.05 1.04
CA THR A 39 11.45 -0.10 0.94
C THR A 39 12.05 0.95 0.04
N LYS A 40 13.31 1.32 0.30
CA LYS A 40 14.03 2.25 -0.56
C LYS A 40 14.31 1.60 -1.92
N PRO A 41 13.81 2.19 -3.03
CA PRO A 41 14.07 1.63 -4.36
C PRO A 41 15.56 1.47 -4.63
N ASN A 42 15.94 0.28 -5.11
CA ASN A 42 17.32 -0.07 -5.48
C ASN A 42 18.35 0.08 -4.35
N GLY A 43 17.91 0.27 -3.09
CA GLY A 43 18.79 0.57 -1.97
C GLY A 43 18.75 -0.45 -0.84
N GLU A 44 17.73 -1.32 -0.82
CA GLU A 44 17.57 -2.37 0.20
C GLU A 44 16.80 -3.57 -0.36
N PRO A 45 16.81 -4.72 0.34
CA PRO A 45 16.07 -5.91 -0.09
C PRO A 45 14.57 -5.62 -0.24
N VAL A 46 13.97 -6.19 -1.27
CA VAL A 46 12.53 -6.08 -1.53
C VAL A 46 11.73 -7.13 -0.77
N MET A 47 10.41 -6.93 -0.66
CA MET A 47 9.49 -7.94 -0.12
C MET A 47 9.42 -9.16 -1.05
N ASN A 48 9.25 -10.36 -0.48
CA ASN A 48 8.99 -11.56 -1.25
C ASN A 48 7.50 -11.70 -1.61
N THR A 49 7.20 -12.55 -2.59
CA THR A 49 5.84 -12.71 -3.12
C THR A 49 4.84 -13.17 -2.06
N ALA A 50 5.19 -14.16 -1.25
CA ALA A 50 4.30 -14.73 -0.23
C ALA A 50 3.89 -13.70 0.83
N GLU A 51 4.82 -12.87 1.28
CA GLU A 51 4.55 -11.82 2.27
C GLU A 51 3.74 -10.68 1.67
N MET A 52 4.01 -10.28 0.44
CA MET A 52 3.20 -9.28 -0.27
C MET A 52 1.79 -9.78 -0.51
N HIS A 53 1.63 -11.02 -0.92
CA HIS A 53 0.33 -11.65 -1.14
C HIS A 53 -0.50 -11.70 0.16
N THR A 54 0.14 -12.05 1.27
CA THR A 54 -0.49 -12.01 2.59
C THR A 54 -0.93 -10.61 2.98
N MET A 55 -0.05 -9.62 2.80
CA MET A 55 -0.36 -8.22 3.09
C MET A 55 -1.51 -7.69 2.22
N GLU A 56 -1.55 -8.10 0.95
CA GLU A 56 -2.66 -7.76 0.05
C GLU A 56 -4.00 -8.25 0.59
N HIS A 57 -4.09 -9.54 0.97
CA HIS A 57 -5.31 -10.11 1.54
C HIS A 57 -5.75 -9.41 2.82
N LEU A 58 -4.80 -9.15 3.72
CA LEU A 58 -5.09 -8.49 4.99
C LEU A 58 -5.51 -7.03 4.80
N ALA A 59 -4.79 -6.27 3.99
CA ALA A 59 -5.11 -4.88 3.71
C ALA A 59 -6.44 -4.73 2.98
N ALA A 60 -6.69 -5.53 1.94
CA ALA A 60 -7.96 -5.49 1.22
C ALA A 60 -9.13 -5.80 2.14
N THR A 61 -8.99 -6.79 3.02
CA THR A 61 -10.03 -7.13 4.02
C THR A 61 -10.26 -5.98 4.99
N TYR A 62 -9.19 -5.40 5.53
CA TYR A 62 -9.30 -4.27 6.45
C TYR A 62 -9.98 -3.06 5.80
N LEU A 63 -9.46 -2.63 4.66
CA LEU A 63 -9.92 -1.42 3.97
C LEU A 63 -11.39 -1.51 3.54
N ARG A 64 -11.83 -2.67 3.10
CA ARG A 64 -13.21 -2.90 2.68
C ARG A 64 -14.19 -3.11 3.83
N ASN A 65 -13.70 -3.23 5.05
CA ASN A 65 -14.49 -3.32 6.27
C ASN A 65 -14.37 -2.07 7.17
N GLU A 66 -13.49 -1.13 6.83
CA GLU A 66 -13.34 0.11 7.60
C GLU A 66 -14.56 1.02 7.36
N PRO A 67 -15.36 1.35 8.41
CA PRO A 67 -16.67 1.99 8.22
C PRO A 67 -16.62 3.35 7.52
N SER A 68 -15.58 4.15 7.76
CA SER A 68 -15.48 5.51 7.22
C SER A 68 -14.98 5.54 5.76
N TRP A 69 -14.32 4.49 5.27
CA TRP A 69 -13.63 4.50 3.97
C TRP A 69 -14.07 3.41 3.00
N LYS A 70 -14.74 2.36 3.46
CA LYS A 70 -15.07 1.15 2.66
C LYS A 70 -15.74 1.45 1.32
N ASP A 71 -16.59 2.47 1.28
CA ASP A 71 -17.35 2.82 0.08
C ASP A 71 -16.54 3.66 -0.93
N GLN A 72 -15.36 4.18 -0.52
CA GLN A 72 -14.45 4.94 -1.37
C GLN A 72 -13.25 4.14 -1.84
N VAL A 73 -12.92 3.04 -1.18
CA VAL A 73 -11.79 2.18 -1.55
C VAL A 73 -12.09 1.47 -2.87
N ILE A 74 -11.21 1.65 -3.85
CA ILE A 74 -11.33 1.04 -5.17
C ILE A 74 -10.44 -0.19 -5.30
N TYR A 75 -9.16 -0.08 -4.91
CA TYR A 75 -8.18 -1.14 -5.09
C TYR A 75 -6.99 -0.99 -4.14
N PHE A 76 -6.49 -2.12 -3.68
CA PHE A 76 -5.19 -2.22 -3.00
C PHE A 76 -4.42 -3.39 -3.62
N GLY A 77 -3.18 -3.16 -4.04
CA GLY A 77 -2.39 -4.22 -4.64
C GLY A 77 -0.89 -3.93 -4.68
N PRO A 78 -0.07 -4.98 -4.84
CA PRO A 78 1.37 -4.84 -4.84
C PRO A 78 1.91 -4.21 -6.12
N MET A 79 3.04 -3.50 -5.99
CA MET A 79 3.84 -3.08 -7.14
C MET A 79 4.68 -4.25 -7.65
N GLY A 80 4.85 -4.35 -8.97
CA GLY A 80 5.68 -5.39 -9.58
C GLY A 80 7.14 -5.36 -9.16
N CYS A 81 7.69 -4.19 -8.79
CA CYS A 81 9.05 -4.05 -8.25
C CYS A 81 9.20 -4.54 -6.80
N ARG A 82 8.11 -4.85 -6.13
CA ARG A 82 8.05 -5.37 -4.75
C ARG A 82 8.60 -4.43 -3.68
N THR A 83 8.58 -3.13 -3.93
CA THR A 83 9.02 -2.11 -2.97
C THR A 83 7.86 -1.44 -2.24
N GLY A 84 6.63 -1.73 -2.62
CA GLY A 84 5.44 -1.15 -2.01
C GLY A 84 4.14 -1.60 -2.65
N PHE A 85 3.09 -0.85 -2.33
CA PHE A 85 1.71 -1.11 -2.77
C PHE A 85 1.09 0.16 -3.35
N TYR A 86 0.08 -0.03 -4.21
CA TYR A 86 -0.83 1.04 -4.61
C TYR A 86 -2.16 0.91 -3.88
N LEU A 87 -2.67 2.05 -3.43
CA LEU A 87 -4.00 2.20 -2.87
C LEU A 87 -4.77 3.24 -3.70
N LEU A 88 -5.89 2.83 -4.29
CA LEU A 88 -6.77 3.70 -5.07
C LEU A 88 -8.01 4.02 -4.25
N ILE A 89 -8.30 5.30 -4.06
CA ILE A 89 -9.46 5.79 -3.32
C ILE A 89 -10.21 6.82 -4.17
N ALA A 90 -11.54 6.72 -4.21
CA ALA A 90 -12.39 7.74 -4.81
C ALA A 90 -12.35 9.01 -3.95
N GLY A 91 -12.05 10.14 -4.57
CA GLY A 91 -11.94 11.44 -3.95
C GLY A 91 -10.67 12.18 -4.37
N ASP A 92 -10.69 13.49 -4.23
CA ASP A 92 -9.52 14.36 -4.42
C ASP A 92 -8.81 14.52 -3.09
N LEU A 93 -7.82 13.65 -2.84
CA LEU A 93 -7.19 13.46 -1.54
C LEU A 93 -5.69 13.73 -1.59
N GLU A 94 -5.16 14.15 -0.43
CA GLU A 94 -3.73 14.28 -0.19
C GLU A 94 -3.23 13.15 0.75
N SER A 95 -1.92 12.97 0.83
CA SER A 95 -1.32 11.93 1.67
C SER A 95 -1.75 12.04 3.14
N LYS A 96 -1.88 13.26 3.65
CA LYS A 96 -2.32 13.51 5.04
C LYS A 96 -3.75 13.07 5.31
N ASP A 97 -4.62 13.09 4.29
CA ASP A 97 -6.03 12.70 4.46
C ASP A 97 -6.18 11.21 4.73
N VAL A 98 -5.26 10.39 4.25
CA VAL A 98 -5.30 8.93 4.38
C VAL A 98 -4.26 8.35 5.34
N LEU A 99 -3.44 9.21 5.96
CA LEU A 99 -2.34 8.77 6.83
C LEU A 99 -2.84 7.90 7.98
N ASP A 100 -3.91 8.30 8.66
CA ASP A 100 -4.48 7.53 9.77
C ASP A 100 -5.05 6.19 9.29
N LEU A 101 -5.78 6.19 8.17
CA LEU A 101 -6.31 4.97 7.55
C LEU A 101 -5.19 3.97 7.23
N VAL A 102 -4.14 4.43 6.56
CA VAL A 102 -3.02 3.58 6.15
C VAL A 102 -2.26 3.07 7.37
N ARG A 103 -2.02 3.93 8.36
CA ARG A 103 -1.35 3.53 9.60
C ARG A 103 -2.14 2.45 10.34
N ASP A 104 -3.44 2.62 10.48
CA ASP A 104 -4.31 1.65 11.17
C ASP A 104 -4.43 0.34 10.39
N CYS A 105 -4.49 0.41 9.06
CA CYS A 105 -4.44 -0.78 8.20
C CYS A 105 -3.15 -1.59 8.43
N PHE A 106 -2.01 -0.92 8.48
CA PHE A 106 -0.73 -1.60 8.70
C PHE A 106 -0.52 -2.04 10.14
N ARG A 107 -1.13 -1.38 11.12
CA ARG A 107 -1.24 -1.89 12.50
C ARG A 107 -2.03 -3.20 12.52
N PHE A 108 -3.12 -3.29 11.80
CA PHE A 108 -3.88 -4.52 11.63
C PHE A 108 -3.00 -5.63 11.02
N ILE A 109 -2.23 -5.36 9.97
CA ILE A 109 -1.29 -6.33 9.37
C ILE A 109 -0.22 -6.75 10.39
N ARG A 110 0.37 -5.80 11.11
CA ARG A 110 1.39 -6.05 12.14
C ARG A 110 0.91 -7.02 13.22
N ASP A 111 -0.33 -6.83 13.66
CA ASP A 111 -0.88 -7.51 14.83
C ASP A 111 -1.73 -8.73 14.48
N TYR A 112 -1.98 -8.98 13.20
CA TYR A 112 -2.85 -10.07 12.77
C TYR A 112 -2.32 -11.44 13.20
N ARG A 113 -3.24 -12.27 13.68
CA ARG A 113 -3.00 -13.67 14.07
C ARG A 113 -4.14 -14.54 13.54
N GLY A 114 -3.86 -15.77 13.24
CA GLY A 114 -4.85 -16.73 12.77
C GLY A 114 -4.85 -16.90 11.26
N ASP A 115 -5.93 -17.46 10.74
CA ASP A 115 -6.07 -17.79 9.32
C ASP A 115 -6.16 -16.52 8.46
N ILE A 116 -5.41 -16.50 7.36
CA ILE A 116 -5.41 -15.37 6.44
C ILE A 116 -6.74 -15.36 5.67
N PRO A 117 -7.48 -14.23 5.65
CA PRO A 117 -8.75 -14.14 4.92
C PRO A 117 -8.57 -14.49 3.45
N GLY A 118 -9.47 -15.32 2.90
CA GLY A 118 -9.45 -15.71 1.50
C GLY A 118 -8.31 -16.64 1.09
N ALA A 119 -7.50 -17.15 2.01
CA ALA A 119 -6.40 -18.08 1.72
C ALA A 119 -6.91 -19.52 1.61
N SER A 120 -7.77 -19.77 0.66
CA SER A 120 -8.30 -21.11 0.34
C SER A 120 -8.26 -21.36 -1.16
N ALA A 121 -8.26 -22.63 -1.55
CA ALA A 121 -8.26 -23.01 -2.96
C ALA A 121 -9.49 -22.49 -3.72
N LYS A 122 -10.61 -22.26 -3.00
CA LYS A 122 -11.84 -21.74 -3.58
C LYS A 122 -11.77 -20.23 -3.81
N ASP A 123 -11.10 -19.48 -2.91
CA ASP A 123 -11.17 -18.03 -2.85
C ASP A 123 -9.96 -17.33 -3.49
N CYS A 124 -8.85 -18.05 -3.66
CA CYS A 124 -7.59 -17.50 -4.17
C CYS A 124 -6.94 -18.43 -5.19
N GLY A 125 -6.40 -17.82 -6.25
CA GLY A 125 -5.72 -18.56 -7.32
C GLY A 125 -4.37 -19.16 -6.94
N ASN A 126 -3.78 -18.73 -5.80
CA ASN A 126 -2.48 -19.22 -5.30
C ASN A 126 -2.42 -19.16 -3.77
N TYR A 127 -3.37 -19.82 -3.13
CA TYR A 127 -3.60 -19.68 -1.68
C TYR A 127 -2.47 -20.22 -0.80
N LEU A 128 -1.57 -21.03 -1.32
CA LEU A 128 -0.42 -21.56 -0.57
C LEU A 128 0.76 -20.57 -0.52
N ASP A 129 0.78 -19.57 -1.39
CA ASP A 129 1.85 -18.55 -1.43
C ASP A 129 1.56 -17.46 -0.39
N MET A 130 1.68 -17.80 0.89
CA MET A 130 1.42 -16.93 2.02
C MET A 130 2.54 -17.02 3.07
N ASN A 131 2.82 -15.89 3.75
CA ASN A 131 3.78 -15.82 4.85
C ASN A 131 3.34 -14.74 5.86
N LEU A 132 2.57 -15.15 6.85
CA LEU A 132 2.02 -14.23 7.86
C LEU A 132 3.12 -13.59 8.73
N LYS A 133 4.11 -14.36 9.14
CA LYS A 133 5.19 -13.83 10.00
C LYS A 133 5.95 -12.69 9.33
N MET A 134 6.26 -12.85 8.03
CA MET A 134 6.94 -11.79 7.28
C MET A 134 6.00 -10.63 6.96
N ALA A 135 4.72 -10.87 6.73
CA ALA A 135 3.74 -9.80 6.61
C ALA A 135 3.66 -8.97 7.91
N ASN A 136 3.63 -9.62 9.06
CA ASN A 136 3.70 -8.91 10.36
C ASN A 136 4.97 -8.06 10.50
N TYR A 137 6.13 -8.59 10.06
CA TYR A 137 7.41 -7.88 10.08
C TYR A 137 7.36 -6.60 9.22
N TRP A 138 6.91 -6.70 7.97
CA TRP A 138 6.78 -5.55 7.08
C TRP A 138 5.75 -4.55 7.57
N GLY A 139 4.64 -5.03 8.12
CA GLY A 139 3.63 -4.20 8.77
C GLY A 139 4.22 -3.37 9.90
N ARG A 140 5.03 -4.00 10.76
CA ARG A 140 5.73 -3.31 11.86
C ARG A 140 6.68 -2.24 11.34
N ARG A 141 7.49 -2.55 10.33
CA ARG A 141 8.42 -1.59 9.74
C ARG A 141 7.71 -0.36 9.21
N TYR A 142 6.63 -0.56 8.46
CA TYR A 142 5.91 0.55 7.87
C TYR A 142 5.16 1.38 8.92
N VAL A 143 4.57 0.75 9.93
CA VAL A 143 3.96 1.45 11.07
C VAL A 143 4.98 2.35 11.77
N CYS A 144 6.19 1.86 12.04
CA CYS A 144 7.25 2.67 12.63
C CYS A 144 7.58 3.91 11.78
N LEU A 145 7.64 3.76 10.46
CA LEU A 145 7.81 4.87 9.54
C LEU A 145 6.66 5.87 9.64
N LEU A 146 5.41 5.38 9.55
CA LEU A 146 4.22 6.22 9.52
C LEU A 146 3.96 6.97 10.83
N GLU A 147 4.32 6.39 11.97
CA GLU A 147 4.18 7.02 13.28
C GLU A 147 5.11 8.24 13.47
N ASN A 148 6.23 8.25 12.77
CA ASN A 148 7.25 9.30 12.86
C ASN A 148 7.44 10.03 11.52
N ILE A 149 6.43 9.99 10.64
CA ILE A 149 6.53 10.52 9.28
C ILE A 149 6.55 12.05 9.28
N ASP A 150 7.42 12.62 8.48
CA ASP A 150 7.49 14.06 8.20
C ASP A 150 7.04 14.37 6.76
N ASP A 151 6.92 15.65 6.45
CA ASP A 151 6.44 16.11 5.15
C ASP A 151 7.31 15.64 3.97
N THR A 152 8.60 15.36 4.18
CA THR A 152 9.50 14.88 3.13
C THR A 152 9.18 13.45 2.68
N ARG A 153 8.45 12.71 3.50
CA ARG A 153 7.99 11.34 3.22
C ARG A 153 6.52 11.28 2.81
N LEU A 154 5.86 12.44 2.69
CA LEU A 154 4.47 12.59 2.24
C LEU A 154 4.38 13.24 0.86
N ASN A 155 5.50 13.74 0.34
CA ASN A 155 5.58 14.38 -0.98
C ASN A 155 6.76 13.81 -1.75
N TYR A 156 6.57 13.53 -3.03
CA TYR A 156 7.66 13.04 -3.87
C TYR A 156 8.84 14.02 -3.90
N PRO A 157 10.07 13.51 -3.94
CA PRO A 157 11.25 14.36 -4.10
C PRO A 157 11.18 15.10 -5.44
N GLY A 158 11.50 16.38 -5.39
CA GLY A 158 11.57 17.24 -6.58
C GLY A 158 12.80 16.98 -7.46
#